data_301bdec2a2f5f4b9d836df50bd43f792
#
_entry.id   301bdec2a2f5f4b9d836df50bd43f792
#
_cell.length_a   1.000
_cell.length_b   1.000
_cell.length_c   1.000
_cell.angle_alpha   90.00
_cell.angle_beta   90.00
_cell.angle_gamma   90.00
#
_symmetry.space_group_name_H-M   'P 1'
#
loop_
_entity.id
_entity.type
_entity.pdbx_description
1 polymer ?
#
loop_
_entity_poly.entity_id
_entity_poly.type
_entity_poly.pdbx_seq_one_letter_code
_entity_poly.pdbx_strand_id
1 'polypeptide(L)'
;MKLKTALMGAAALLAFAPAAFAERGSDGELKIIQSQAASTMNQYLSSGTKDINASSMVSEPLASYKPDGTMMPRLAVEIPTLENGGVSADGKTITWKLLPGVKWSDGTDFTADDVVFTGQYCMDPAGGCAQLSKFEGIDKIEAVDPLTVKISFKEPKTNPYSAFVGALAPILQKKQFEKCLGANASSCTDANFKPIGTGPFVVTDFKTNDVAVFVANPNYRDPAKPAFATATLKGGNDAMSTARAVMETGEYDYGWNTQIEPEVQAQMIAAGKGKFMTAYGGLVERLELNMTDASSALPEGERSTAKHPHPIFSDIRVREALSKAIDRSLLVEIGYGEAARPTCNLVPAPEMFASDNTGCLTQDVEGAKKLLDEAGWTDSDGDGIRDKDGKKLSLVYQTSVNPIRQNFQAMIKQWWNDIGVEVELKQIDPSVFFGGDAGSPDTFQKFYADVQMFANEWDGTDPQAYLAQLTCEKAPKPEDQWQGENIPRFCNPDYDALIKEMLTTADPAKRADQIKKLNDMVTKDAMVTVPLANRARFSAVSNTLVGVDMNAWDSEYWNVADWSRAK
;
A
#
# COMPACT_ATOMS: atom_id res chain seq x y z
N MET A 1 29.91 78.32 -37.30
CA MET A 1 28.59 77.71 -36.99
C MET A 1 28.76 76.27 -36.67
N LYS A 2 28.69 75.88 -35.41
CA LYS A 2 28.82 74.48 -34.93
C LYS A 2 27.48 74.07 -34.36
N LEU A 3 26.80 73.17 -35.01
CA LEU A 3 25.55 72.54 -34.56
C LEU A 3 25.87 71.52 -33.47
N LYS A 4 25.30 71.65 -32.28
CA LYS A 4 25.36 70.64 -31.24
C LYS A 4 24.07 69.81 -31.31
N THR A 5 24.22 68.53 -31.63
CA THR A 5 23.14 67.54 -31.57
C THR A 5 23.05 67.00 -30.13
N ALA A 6 21.93 67.17 -29.47
CA ALA A 6 21.63 66.59 -28.16
C ALA A 6 20.97 65.21 -28.38
N LEU A 7 21.61 64.14 -27.92
CA LEU A 7 20.96 62.82 -27.78
C LEU A 7 20.18 62.77 -26.49
N MET A 8 18.85 62.63 -26.55
CA MET A 8 18.00 62.25 -25.44
C MET A 8 18.02 60.71 -25.33
N GLY A 9 18.61 60.20 -24.29
CA GLY A 9 18.54 58.78 -23.94
C GLY A 9 17.23 58.49 -23.20
N ALA A 10 16.33 57.74 -23.81
CA ALA A 10 15.14 57.17 -23.14
C ALA A 10 15.55 55.96 -22.30
N ALA A 11 15.57 56.11 -20.98
CA ALA A 11 15.70 54.99 -20.05
C ALA A 11 14.35 54.23 -19.98
N ALA A 12 14.29 53.08 -20.59
CA ALA A 12 13.17 52.15 -20.41
C ALA A 12 13.25 51.51 -19.03
N LEU A 13 12.38 51.92 -18.13
CA LEU A 13 12.13 51.24 -16.86
C LEU A 13 11.39 49.92 -17.17
N LEU A 14 12.15 48.82 -17.17
CA LEU A 14 11.57 47.47 -17.12
C LEU A 14 10.94 47.29 -15.72
N ALA A 15 9.63 47.46 -15.63
CA ALA A 15 8.84 47.04 -14.47
C ALA A 15 8.89 45.51 -14.39
N PHE A 16 9.68 44.97 -13.50
CA PHE A 16 9.54 43.60 -13.05
C PHE A 16 8.18 43.51 -12.33
N ALA A 17 7.16 43.00 -13.00
CA ALA A 17 5.97 42.53 -12.31
C ALA A 17 6.41 41.40 -11.37
N PRO A 18 6.11 41.47 -10.07
CA PRO A 18 6.33 40.30 -9.21
C PRO A 18 5.51 39.15 -9.78
N ALA A 19 6.15 37.99 -9.94
CA ALA A 19 5.41 36.79 -10.24
C ALA A 19 4.36 36.61 -9.14
N ALA A 20 3.08 36.73 -9.49
CA ALA A 20 2.00 36.49 -8.55
C ALA A 20 2.08 35.00 -8.19
N PHE A 21 2.62 34.70 -7.01
CA PHE A 21 2.46 33.39 -6.43
C PHE A 21 0.95 33.16 -6.25
N ALA A 22 0.48 31.98 -6.65
CA ALA A 22 -0.90 31.61 -6.39
C ALA A 22 -1.14 31.71 -4.87
N GLU A 23 -2.19 32.41 -4.47
CA GLU A 23 -2.59 32.45 -3.06
C GLU A 23 -3.21 31.13 -2.68
N ARG A 24 -2.98 30.67 -1.44
CA ARG A 24 -3.63 29.48 -0.88
C ARG A 24 -5.14 29.56 -1.13
N GLY A 25 -5.71 28.47 -1.70
CA GLY A 25 -7.14 28.36 -1.95
C GLY A 25 -7.64 29.10 -3.20
N SER A 26 -6.75 29.66 -4.05
CA SER A 26 -7.16 30.43 -5.24
C SER A 26 -7.89 29.60 -6.30
N ASP A 27 -7.66 28.28 -6.35
CA ASP A 27 -8.16 27.39 -7.41
C ASP A 27 -9.51 26.70 -7.06
N GLY A 28 -10.13 27.14 -5.96
CA GLY A 28 -11.45 26.65 -5.54
C GLY A 28 -11.45 25.23 -4.98
N GLU A 29 -12.25 24.32 -5.55
CA GLU A 29 -12.41 22.95 -5.06
C GLU A 29 -11.61 21.96 -5.89
N LEU A 30 -10.92 21.01 -5.21
CA LEU A 30 -10.34 19.80 -5.78
C LEU A 30 -11.31 18.63 -5.59
N LYS A 31 -11.71 17.98 -6.68
CA LYS A 31 -12.63 16.83 -6.65
C LYS A 31 -11.90 15.54 -6.95
N ILE A 32 -11.76 14.68 -5.95
CA ILE A 32 -11.15 13.36 -6.07
C ILE A 32 -12.24 12.31 -5.97
N ILE A 33 -12.18 11.30 -6.83
CA ILE A 33 -13.04 10.11 -6.76
C ILE A 33 -12.17 8.85 -6.65
N GLN A 34 -12.54 7.94 -5.77
CA GLN A 34 -11.87 6.67 -5.58
C GLN A 34 -12.81 5.51 -5.92
N SER A 35 -12.30 4.48 -6.59
CA SER A 35 -13.04 3.25 -6.83
C SER A 35 -13.37 2.49 -5.53
N GLN A 36 -12.63 2.76 -4.47
CA GLN A 36 -12.83 2.20 -3.14
C GLN A 36 -12.92 3.33 -2.12
N ALA A 37 -13.97 3.33 -1.31
CA ALA A 37 -14.16 4.36 -0.30
C ALA A 37 -13.23 4.19 0.92
N ALA A 38 -12.77 5.31 1.47
CA ALA A 38 -12.00 5.29 2.72
C ALA A 38 -12.86 4.83 3.91
N SER A 39 -12.30 3.97 4.74
CA SER A 39 -12.94 3.46 5.97
C SER A 39 -12.42 4.15 7.23
N THR A 40 -11.24 4.73 7.18
CA THR A 40 -10.61 5.49 8.26
C THR A 40 -9.66 6.54 7.70
N MET A 41 -9.31 7.53 8.52
CA MET A 41 -8.27 8.51 8.24
C MET A 41 -7.02 8.26 9.11
N ASN A 42 -6.93 7.10 9.78
CA ASN A 42 -5.77 6.68 10.56
C ASN A 42 -5.08 5.49 9.90
N GLN A 43 -3.93 5.73 9.28
CA GLN A 43 -3.12 4.74 8.57
C GLN A 43 -2.67 3.56 9.44
N TYR A 44 -2.52 3.78 10.74
CA TYR A 44 -2.10 2.72 11.66
C TYR A 44 -3.18 1.67 11.96
N LEU A 45 -4.42 1.93 11.54
CA LEU A 45 -5.55 1.01 11.70
C LEU A 45 -6.04 0.43 10.36
N SER A 46 -5.28 0.59 9.29
CA SER A 46 -5.63 0.02 7.97
C SER A 46 -4.40 -0.31 7.14
N SER A 47 -4.47 -1.40 6.39
CA SER A 47 -3.51 -1.76 5.35
C SER A 47 -4.02 -1.42 3.94
N GLY A 48 -5.20 -0.79 3.83
CA GLY A 48 -5.83 -0.46 2.55
C GLY A 48 -5.26 0.82 1.93
N THR A 49 -4.74 0.75 0.70
CA THR A 49 -4.18 1.91 -0.03
C THR A 49 -5.20 3.06 -0.16
N LYS A 50 -6.50 2.75 -0.22
CA LYS A 50 -7.59 3.75 -0.21
C LYS A 50 -7.55 4.67 1.01
N ASP A 51 -7.26 4.10 2.19
CA ASP A 51 -7.19 4.82 3.46
C ASP A 51 -5.86 5.57 3.57
N ILE A 52 -4.76 4.95 3.13
CA ILE A 52 -3.43 5.55 3.11
C ILE A 52 -3.43 6.82 2.24
N ASN A 53 -3.96 6.73 1.02
CA ASN A 53 -4.06 7.88 0.12
C ASN A 53 -4.93 9.00 0.72
N ALA A 54 -6.13 8.68 1.21
CA ALA A 54 -7.02 9.68 1.80
C ALA A 54 -6.36 10.40 2.99
N SER A 55 -5.72 9.64 3.88
CA SER A 55 -5.07 10.17 5.09
C SER A 55 -3.83 11.00 4.77
N SER A 56 -3.09 10.70 3.68
CA SER A 56 -1.88 11.43 3.29
C SER A 56 -2.15 12.89 2.88
N MET A 57 -3.40 13.27 2.64
CA MET A 57 -3.80 14.68 2.47
C MET A 57 -3.70 15.48 3.77
N VAL A 58 -3.71 14.80 4.92
CA VAL A 58 -3.80 15.41 6.26
C VAL A 58 -2.56 15.13 7.11
N SER A 59 -2.07 13.89 7.07
CA SER A 59 -0.99 13.41 7.95
C SER A 59 0.30 13.23 7.17
N GLU A 60 1.43 13.69 7.73
CA GLU A 60 2.74 13.64 7.10
C GLU A 60 3.75 12.83 7.91
N PRO A 61 4.68 12.11 7.23
CA PRO A 61 5.83 11.44 7.85
C PRO A 61 7.01 12.39 8.07
N LEU A 62 8.09 11.91 8.70
CA LEU A 62 9.35 12.66 8.78
C LEU A 62 10.01 12.82 7.40
N ALA A 63 9.91 11.82 6.55
CA ALA A 63 10.39 11.83 5.18
C ALA A 63 9.44 11.03 4.26
N SER A 64 9.43 11.37 2.98
CA SER A 64 8.67 10.71 1.91
C SER A 64 9.61 10.18 0.83
N TYR A 65 9.09 9.33 -0.05
CA TYR A 65 9.80 8.91 -1.26
C TYR A 65 9.32 9.73 -2.46
N LYS A 66 10.24 10.03 -3.38
CA LYS A 66 9.94 10.62 -4.69
C LYS A 66 9.64 9.52 -5.72
N PRO A 67 9.10 9.87 -6.89
CA PRO A 67 8.85 8.91 -7.98
C PRO A 67 10.09 8.13 -8.44
N ASP A 68 11.28 8.71 -8.28
CA ASP A 68 12.56 8.06 -8.58
C ASP A 68 13.07 7.12 -7.45
N GLY A 69 12.29 7.00 -6.37
CA GLY A 69 12.61 6.17 -5.20
C GLY A 69 13.57 6.82 -4.20
N THR A 70 14.08 8.02 -4.46
CA THR A 70 14.93 8.73 -3.49
C THR A 70 14.08 9.35 -2.37
N MET A 71 14.63 9.40 -1.16
CA MET A 71 13.96 10.04 -0.03
C MET A 71 14.04 11.56 -0.10
N MET A 72 13.01 12.23 0.39
CA MET A 72 12.99 13.67 0.63
C MET A 72 12.46 13.98 2.03
N PRO A 73 13.01 15.00 2.74
CA PRO A 73 12.50 15.38 4.05
C PRO A 73 11.10 16.02 3.95
N ARG A 74 10.24 15.75 4.94
CA ARG A 74 8.90 16.35 5.10
C ARG A 74 8.80 17.15 6.39
N LEU A 75 8.71 16.45 7.53
CA LEU A 75 8.71 17.05 8.87
C LEU A 75 10.12 17.09 9.46
N ALA A 76 11.11 16.51 8.79
CA ALA A 76 12.52 16.61 9.12
C ALA A 76 13.23 17.71 8.31
N VAL A 77 14.34 18.22 8.83
CA VAL A 77 15.20 19.20 8.15
C VAL A 77 15.97 18.56 7.00
N GLU A 78 16.45 17.32 7.22
CA GLU A 78 17.29 16.56 6.29
C GLU A 78 17.10 15.07 6.53
N ILE A 79 17.51 14.23 5.58
CA ILE A 79 17.58 12.78 5.75
C ILE A 79 18.83 12.47 6.58
N PRO A 80 18.73 11.79 7.74
CA PRO A 80 19.87 11.37 8.51
C PRO A 80 20.71 10.34 7.73
N THR A 81 22.02 10.53 7.68
CA THR A 81 22.97 9.61 7.03
C THR A 81 24.19 9.37 7.92
N LEU A 82 25.05 8.44 7.54
CA LEU A 82 26.36 8.27 8.17
C LEU A 82 27.23 9.53 7.99
N GLU A 83 27.17 10.18 6.80
CA GLU A 83 28.01 11.33 6.44
C GLU A 83 27.64 12.58 7.24
N ASN A 84 26.33 12.83 7.47
CA ASN A 84 25.89 13.97 8.29
C ASN A 84 25.80 13.64 9.79
N GLY A 85 26.20 12.43 10.19
CA GLY A 85 26.19 11.97 11.58
C GLY A 85 24.81 11.68 12.15
N GLY A 86 23.77 11.70 11.32
CA GLY A 86 22.41 11.37 11.71
C GLY A 86 22.19 9.87 11.95
N VAL A 87 23.00 9.01 11.30
CA VAL A 87 23.08 7.58 11.57
C VAL A 87 24.41 7.29 12.25
N SER A 88 24.40 6.52 13.35
CA SER A 88 25.64 6.17 14.06
C SER A 88 26.48 5.18 13.27
N ALA A 89 27.82 5.24 13.43
CA ALA A 89 28.74 4.37 12.72
C ALA A 89 28.55 2.87 12.99
N ASP A 90 28.00 2.53 14.16
CA ASP A 90 27.66 1.15 14.54
C ASP A 90 26.26 0.71 14.05
N GLY A 91 25.54 1.58 13.33
CA GLY A 91 24.20 1.31 12.81
C GLY A 91 23.10 1.16 13.89
N LYS A 92 23.40 1.46 15.16
CA LYS A 92 22.50 1.24 16.30
C LYS A 92 21.60 2.43 16.61
N THR A 93 21.84 3.60 16.02
CA THR A 93 20.96 4.75 16.23
C THR A 93 20.75 5.56 14.97
N ILE A 94 19.56 6.15 14.85
CA ILE A 94 19.25 7.22 13.89
C ILE A 94 18.69 8.43 14.66
N THR A 95 19.16 9.61 14.30
CA THR A 95 18.74 10.87 14.91
C THR A 95 18.10 11.78 13.87
N TRP A 96 16.84 12.10 14.05
CA TRP A 96 16.08 13.01 13.20
C TRP A 96 16.05 14.41 13.80
N LYS A 97 16.37 15.41 12.99
CA LYS A 97 16.16 16.82 13.31
C LYS A 97 14.86 17.27 12.68
N LEU A 98 13.93 17.74 13.50
CA LEU A 98 12.60 18.15 13.06
C LEU A 98 12.64 19.57 12.49
N LEU A 99 11.80 19.80 11.49
CA LEU A 99 11.66 21.11 10.86
C LEU A 99 11.06 22.11 11.88
N PRO A 100 11.75 23.22 12.18
CA PRO A 100 11.26 24.19 13.18
C PRO A 100 10.05 24.96 12.66
N GLY A 101 9.15 25.35 13.58
CA GLY A 101 7.99 26.19 13.28
C GLY A 101 6.84 25.47 12.58
N VAL A 102 6.89 24.16 12.42
CA VAL A 102 5.75 23.38 11.93
C VAL A 102 4.63 23.41 12.96
N LYS A 103 3.41 23.65 12.48
CA LYS A 103 2.19 23.64 13.30
C LYS A 103 1.28 22.50 12.89
N TRP A 104 0.61 21.93 13.87
CA TRP A 104 -0.57 21.14 13.65
C TRP A 104 -1.72 22.02 13.12
N SER A 105 -2.71 21.41 12.51
CA SER A 105 -3.86 22.16 11.96
C SER A 105 -4.69 22.89 13.02
N ASP A 106 -4.57 22.51 14.30
CA ASP A 106 -5.16 23.24 15.44
C ASP A 106 -4.30 24.41 15.94
N GLY A 107 -3.16 24.70 15.30
CA GLY A 107 -2.24 25.78 15.64
C GLY A 107 -1.22 25.44 16.72
N THR A 108 -1.27 24.27 17.35
CA THR A 108 -0.25 23.83 18.32
C THR A 108 1.06 23.45 17.62
N ASP A 109 2.17 23.47 18.37
CA ASP A 109 3.49 23.13 17.83
C ASP A 109 3.63 21.64 17.61
N PHE A 110 4.22 21.25 16.48
CA PHE A 110 4.74 19.91 16.23
C PHE A 110 6.10 19.76 16.93
N THR A 111 6.27 18.69 17.70
CA THR A 111 7.49 18.44 18.48
C THR A 111 7.93 16.97 18.44
N ALA A 112 9.11 16.72 18.99
CA ALA A 112 9.66 15.37 19.16
C ALA A 112 8.77 14.45 20.03
N ASP A 113 8.00 15.03 20.94
CA ASP A 113 7.04 14.26 21.76
C ASP A 113 5.95 13.59 20.93
N ASP A 114 5.52 14.19 19.81
CA ASP A 114 4.54 13.61 18.91
C ASP A 114 5.12 12.37 18.18
N VAL A 115 6.40 12.44 17.81
CA VAL A 115 7.10 11.30 17.17
C VAL A 115 7.28 10.15 18.16
N VAL A 116 7.72 10.45 19.40
CA VAL A 116 7.85 9.44 20.48
C VAL A 116 6.50 8.80 20.76
N PHE A 117 5.44 9.60 20.87
CA PHE A 117 4.07 9.12 21.08
C PHE A 117 3.60 8.21 19.94
N THR A 118 3.86 8.57 18.68
CA THR A 118 3.47 7.77 17.52
C THR A 118 4.13 6.39 17.57
N GLY A 119 5.40 6.32 17.95
CA GLY A 119 6.07 5.05 18.17
C GLY A 119 5.43 4.22 19.28
N GLN A 120 5.08 4.85 20.41
CA GLN A 120 4.37 4.18 21.51
C GLN A 120 3.01 3.66 21.05
N TYR A 121 2.28 4.44 20.26
CA TYR A 121 0.96 4.07 19.73
C TYR A 121 1.02 2.80 18.88
N CYS A 122 1.97 2.71 17.95
CA CYS A 122 2.07 1.54 17.07
C CYS A 122 2.73 0.32 17.74
N MET A 123 3.70 0.52 18.62
CA MET A 123 4.38 -0.58 19.31
C MET A 123 3.61 -1.15 20.50
N ASP A 124 2.47 -0.56 20.89
CA ASP A 124 1.62 -1.12 21.94
C ASP A 124 0.95 -2.42 21.44
N PRO A 125 1.22 -3.57 22.08
CA PRO A 125 0.70 -4.86 21.61
C PRO A 125 -0.83 -4.96 21.58
N ALA A 126 -1.52 -4.16 22.41
CA ALA A 126 -2.98 -4.14 22.46
C ALA A 126 -3.61 -3.19 21.42
N GLY A 127 -2.80 -2.41 20.70
CA GLY A 127 -3.26 -1.37 19.79
C GLY A 127 -3.72 -1.87 18.41
N GLY A 128 -3.29 -3.07 18.00
CA GLY A 128 -3.61 -3.62 16.68
C GLY A 128 -3.10 -2.75 15.54
N CYS A 129 -1.81 -2.33 15.59
CA CYS A 129 -1.21 -1.50 14.56
C CYS A 129 -0.95 -2.28 13.27
N ALA A 130 -1.60 -1.89 12.18
CA ALA A 130 -1.44 -2.49 10.86
C ALA A 130 -0.07 -2.22 10.21
N GLN A 131 0.76 -1.37 10.81
CA GLN A 131 2.10 -0.99 10.32
C GLN A 131 3.22 -1.40 11.30
N LEU A 132 2.97 -2.38 12.16
CA LEU A 132 3.88 -2.76 13.24
C LEU A 132 5.27 -3.19 12.73
N SER A 133 5.34 -3.83 11.55
CA SER A 133 6.60 -4.26 10.93
C SER A 133 7.58 -3.11 10.64
N LYS A 134 7.07 -1.90 10.42
CA LYS A 134 7.91 -0.70 10.24
C LYS A 134 8.69 -0.31 11.50
N PHE A 135 8.24 -0.73 12.66
CA PHE A 135 8.84 -0.43 13.96
C PHE A 135 9.70 -1.58 14.51
N GLU A 136 9.86 -2.64 13.72
CA GLU A 136 10.61 -3.82 14.16
C GLU A 136 12.07 -3.52 14.43
N GLY A 137 12.60 -4.13 15.50
CA GLY A 137 13.99 -3.97 15.95
C GLY A 137 14.27 -2.65 16.67
N ILE A 138 13.27 -1.76 16.84
CA ILE A 138 13.41 -0.57 17.68
C ILE A 138 13.46 -1.00 19.15
N ASP A 139 14.46 -0.50 19.87
CA ASP A 139 14.60 -0.61 21.32
C ASP A 139 13.95 0.57 22.03
N LYS A 140 14.24 1.80 21.56
CA LYS A 140 13.78 3.02 22.20
C LYS A 140 13.63 4.17 21.20
N ILE A 141 12.63 5.02 21.43
CA ILE A 141 12.43 6.30 20.74
C ILE A 141 12.43 7.40 21.81
N GLU A 142 13.29 8.40 21.68
CA GLU A 142 13.51 9.44 22.69
C GLU A 142 13.45 10.83 22.08
N ALA A 143 12.75 11.77 22.73
CA ALA A 143 12.92 13.19 22.51
C ALA A 143 14.19 13.65 23.22
N VAL A 144 15.23 13.99 22.47
CA VAL A 144 16.49 14.54 23.02
C VAL A 144 16.29 16.00 23.43
N ASP A 145 15.55 16.71 22.60
CA ASP A 145 15.04 18.07 22.80
C ASP A 145 13.74 18.23 21.99
N PRO A 146 13.04 19.38 22.05
CA PRO A 146 11.77 19.54 21.34
C PRO A 146 11.81 19.33 19.83
N LEU A 147 12.99 19.42 19.18
CA LEU A 147 13.17 19.29 17.74
C LEU A 147 14.14 18.17 17.35
N THR A 148 14.52 17.29 18.28
CA THR A 148 15.45 16.19 18.01
C THR A 148 14.92 14.88 18.56
N VAL A 149 14.73 13.89 17.66
CA VAL A 149 14.31 12.52 18.01
C VAL A 149 15.45 11.57 17.75
N LYS A 150 15.78 10.74 18.74
CA LYS A 150 16.73 9.66 18.61
C LYS A 150 15.99 8.32 18.70
N ILE A 151 16.23 7.46 17.73
CA ILE A 151 15.75 6.08 17.71
C ILE A 151 16.96 5.16 17.92
N SER A 152 16.86 4.29 18.90
CA SER A 152 17.86 3.25 19.18
C SER A 152 17.32 1.90 18.75
N PHE A 153 18.17 1.06 18.16
CA PHE A 153 17.84 -0.27 17.71
C PHE A 153 18.47 -1.32 18.61
N LYS A 154 17.80 -2.46 18.80
CA LYS A 154 18.30 -3.61 19.56
C LYS A 154 19.58 -4.16 18.95
N GLU A 155 19.64 -4.23 17.62
CA GLU A 155 20.78 -4.65 16.83
C GLU A 155 21.11 -3.61 15.75
N PRO A 156 22.32 -3.58 15.17
CA PRO A 156 22.64 -2.69 14.07
C PRO A 156 21.64 -2.83 12.91
N LYS A 157 21.13 -1.72 12.40
CA LYS A 157 20.25 -1.68 11.20
C LYS A 157 20.97 -1.05 10.03
N THR A 158 20.93 -1.71 8.89
CA THR A 158 21.50 -1.19 7.62
C THR A 158 20.53 -0.29 6.88
N ASN A 159 19.24 -0.50 7.05
CA ASN A 159 18.20 0.40 6.59
C ASN A 159 17.38 0.90 7.80
N PRO A 160 17.78 2.03 8.42
CA PRO A 160 17.12 2.53 9.63
C PRO A 160 15.88 3.40 9.35
N TYR A 161 15.39 3.45 8.08
CA TYR A 161 14.37 4.39 7.62
C TYR A 161 12.96 3.82 7.57
N SER A 162 12.69 2.64 8.12
CA SER A 162 11.35 2.04 8.04
C SER A 162 10.30 2.79 8.87
N ALA A 163 10.63 3.20 10.09
CA ALA A 163 9.73 3.96 10.95
C ALA A 163 9.69 5.44 10.56
N PHE A 164 8.50 6.02 10.56
CA PHE A 164 8.22 7.44 10.30
C PHE A 164 8.59 7.92 8.89
N VAL A 165 8.78 7.02 7.94
CA VAL A 165 9.09 7.34 6.54
C VAL A 165 8.05 6.70 5.62
N GLY A 166 7.59 7.49 4.63
CA GLY A 166 6.54 7.13 3.69
C GLY A 166 5.13 7.28 4.26
N ALA A 167 4.14 7.22 3.38
CA ALA A 167 2.73 7.45 3.73
C ALA A 167 2.14 6.44 4.71
N LEU A 168 2.75 5.27 4.85
CA LEU A 168 2.33 4.24 5.82
C LEU A 168 2.74 4.54 7.27
N ALA A 169 3.61 5.53 7.50
CA ALA A 169 4.15 5.82 8.83
C ALA A 169 4.16 7.33 9.17
N PRO A 170 3.01 8.03 9.06
CA PRO A 170 2.92 9.44 9.40
C PRO A 170 3.01 9.66 10.91
N ILE A 171 3.16 10.94 11.32
CA ILE A 171 3.16 11.28 12.73
C ILE A 171 1.74 11.60 13.19
N LEU A 172 1.36 11.10 14.37
CA LEU A 172 0.11 11.40 15.05
C LEU A 172 0.32 12.50 16.10
N GLN A 173 -0.67 13.39 16.24
CA GLN A 173 -0.64 14.39 17.30
C GLN A 173 -0.88 13.74 18.66
N LYS A 174 0.10 13.80 19.57
CA LYS A 174 0.00 13.24 20.93
C LYS A 174 -1.24 13.73 21.67
N LYS A 175 -1.47 15.04 21.67
CA LYS A 175 -2.59 15.68 22.38
C LYS A 175 -3.96 15.11 21.99
N GLN A 176 -4.17 14.79 20.71
CA GLN A 176 -5.43 14.23 20.22
C GLN A 176 -5.54 12.73 20.53
N PHE A 177 -4.44 11.98 20.36
CA PHE A 177 -4.43 10.52 20.42
C PHE A 177 -4.00 9.93 21.77
N GLU A 178 -3.61 10.71 22.78
CA GLU A 178 -3.09 10.20 24.06
C GLU A 178 -4.05 9.24 24.80
N LYS A 179 -5.36 9.40 24.59
CA LYS A 179 -6.40 8.52 25.17
C LYS A 179 -6.72 7.30 24.28
N CYS A 180 -6.11 7.23 23.10
CA CYS A 180 -6.35 6.21 22.07
C CYS A 180 -5.26 5.13 22.07
N LEU A 181 -4.51 4.95 23.15
CA LEU A 181 -3.47 3.93 23.25
C LEU A 181 -4.05 2.54 23.52
N GLY A 182 -3.34 1.53 23.04
CA GLY A 182 -3.64 0.12 23.27
C GLY A 182 -5.04 -0.25 22.79
N ALA A 183 -5.79 -0.98 23.58
CA ALA A 183 -7.13 -1.46 23.22
C ALA A 183 -8.15 -0.34 22.87
N ASN A 184 -7.84 0.92 23.19
CA ASN A 184 -8.69 2.05 22.81
C ASN A 184 -8.46 2.55 21.38
N ALA A 185 -7.39 2.12 20.70
CA ALA A 185 -6.99 2.66 19.41
C ALA A 185 -8.13 2.61 18.37
N SER A 186 -8.78 1.47 18.18
CA SER A 186 -9.87 1.31 17.22
C SER A 186 -11.15 2.04 17.60
N SER A 187 -11.41 2.23 18.89
CA SER A 187 -12.63 2.88 19.40
C SER A 187 -12.56 4.41 19.43
N CYS A 188 -11.40 5.01 19.18
CA CYS A 188 -11.18 6.47 19.14
C CYS A 188 -11.73 7.09 17.83
N THR A 189 -13.01 6.90 17.55
CA THR A 189 -13.65 7.25 16.28
C THR A 189 -13.38 8.68 15.83
N ASP A 190 -13.54 9.67 16.73
CA ASP A 190 -13.36 11.09 16.37
C ASP A 190 -11.92 11.38 15.88
N ALA A 191 -10.91 10.86 16.59
CA ALA A 191 -9.52 11.05 16.21
C ALA A 191 -9.16 10.26 14.93
N ASN A 192 -9.69 9.03 14.80
CA ASN A 192 -9.45 8.17 13.65
C ASN A 192 -10.11 8.69 12.37
N PHE A 193 -11.21 9.44 12.48
CA PHE A 193 -11.96 9.96 11.33
C PHE A 193 -11.59 11.40 10.98
N LYS A 194 -11.19 12.20 11.98
CA LYS A 194 -10.79 13.61 11.79
C LYS A 194 -9.46 13.90 12.50
N PRO A 195 -8.36 13.28 12.02
CA PRO A 195 -7.06 13.51 12.63
C PRO A 195 -6.62 14.96 12.45
N ILE A 196 -6.05 15.52 13.51
CA ILE A 196 -5.32 16.77 13.45
C ILE A 196 -3.95 16.47 12.83
N GLY A 197 -3.67 17.02 11.65
CA GLY A 197 -2.47 16.74 10.88
C GLY A 197 -1.62 17.98 10.62
N THR A 198 -0.46 17.76 10.04
CA THR A 198 0.46 18.82 9.58
C THR A 198 0.35 19.05 8.08
N GLY A 199 -0.40 18.22 7.38
CA GLY A 199 -0.54 18.22 5.92
C GLY A 199 -1.30 19.43 5.36
N PRO A 200 -1.41 19.51 4.01
CA PRO A 200 -1.99 20.66 3.33
C PRO A 200 -3.49 20.84 3.55
N PHE A 201 -4.20 19.79 3.98
CA PHE A 201 -5.64 19.84 4.21
C PHE A 201 -6.03 19.41 5.62
N VAL A 202 -7.24 19.80 6.03
CA VAL A 202 -7.89 19.44 7.30
C VAL A 202 -9.21 18.76 6.99
N VAL A 203 -9.51 17.62 7.61
CA VAL A 203 -10.81 16.94 7.47
C VAL A 203 -11.87 17.72 8.24
N THR A 204 -12.91 18.16 7.56
CA THR A 204 -14.08 18.82 8.19
C THR A 204 -15.26 17.89 8.34
N ASP A 205 -15.43 16.96 7.40
CA ASP A 205 -16.43 15.90 7.49
C ASP A 205 -15.89 14.58 6.95
N PHE A 206 -16.29 13.47 7.58
CA PHE A 206 -15.93 12.13 7.15
C PHE A 206 -17.09 11.19 7.38
N LYS A 207 -17.55 10.58 6.30
CA LYS A 207 -18.51 9.49 6.31
C LYS A 207 -17.82 8.24 5.83
N THR A 208 -17.63 7.32 6.76
CA THR A 208 -17.01 6.01 6.48
C THR A 208 -17.66 5.35 5.27
N ASN A 209 -16.83 4.85 4.36
CA ASN A 209 -17.25 4.18 3.13
C ASN A 209 -18.08 5.06 2.18
N ASP A 210 -17.96 6.38 2.26
CA ASP A 210 -18.68 7.30 1.38
C ASP A 210 -17.80 8.48 0.96
N VAL A 211 -17.62 9.49 1.84
CA VAL A 211 -16.99 10.75 1.45
C VAL A 211 -16.16 11.36 2.58
N ALA A 212 -15.03 11.96 2.21
CA ALA A 212 -14.26 12.87 3.07
C ALA A 212 -14.27 14.28 2.46
N VAL A 213 -14.50 15.28 3.32
CA VAL A 213 -14.51 16.70 2.95
C VAL A 213 -13.37 17.41 3.67
N PHE A 214 -12.63 18.22 2.94
CA PHE A 214 -11.45 18.88 3.44
C PHE A 214 -11.49 20.39 3.14
N VAL A 215 -10.80 21.14 3.99
CA VAL A 215 -10.46 22.55 3.74
C VAL A 215 -8.95 22.71 3.76
N ALA A 216 -8.44 23.72 3.06
CA ALA A 216 -7.02 24.05 3.11
C ALA A 216 -6.59 24.30 4.57
N ASN A 217 -5.47 23.70 4.99
CA ASN A 217 -4.94 23.87 6.32
C ASN A 217 -4.37 25.30 6.48
N PRO A 218 -4.97 26.16 7.33
CA PRO A 218 -4.50 27.54 7.50
C PRO A 218 -3.10 27.60 8.11
N ASN A 219 -2.68 26.55 8.83
CA ASN A 219 -1.40 26.43 9.50
C ASN A 219 -0.37 25.62 8.69
N TYR A 220 -0.67 25.28 7.41
CA TYR A 220 0.30 24.60 6.58
C TYR A 220 1.54 25.45 6.36
N ARG A 221 2.72 24.86 6.48
CA ARG A 221 4.02 25.55 6.53
C ARG A 221 4.34 26.41 5.30
N ASP A 222 3.81 26.05 4.11
CA ASP A 222 3.92 26.88 2.91
C ASP A 222 2.66 27.75 2.78
N PRO A 223 2.77 29.09 2.93
CA PRO A 223 1.61 29.98 2.90
C PRO A 223 0.93 30.07 1.52
N ALA A 224 1.60 29.65 0.44
CA ALA A 224 1.04 29.62 -0.91
C ALA A 224 0.29 28.31 -1.21
N LYS A 225 0.38 27.31 -0.36
CA LYS A 225 -0.17 25.96 -0.58
C LYS A 225 -1.19 25.56 0.48
N PRO A 226 -2.11 24.68 0.12
CA PRO A 226 -2.42 24.17 -1.23
C PRO A 226 -3.11 25.25 -2.10
N ALA A 227 -3.07 25.10 -3.42
CA ALA A 227 -3.77 26.00 -4.34
C ALA A 227 -5.30 25.88 -4.22
N PHE A 228 -5.83 24.73 -3.82
CA PHE A 228 -7.25 24.51 -3.62
C PHE A 228 -7.72 24.93 -2.23
N ALA A 229 -8.88 25.64 -2.17
CA ALA A 229 -9.49 26.06 -0.90
C ALA A 229 -10.14 24.88 -0.16
N THR A 230 -10.74 23.97 -0.92
CA THR A 230 -11.44 22.79 -0.42
C THR A 230 -11.05 21.58 -1.25
N ALA A 231 -11.25 20.39 -0.69
CA ALA A 231 -11.20 19.16 -1.44
C ALA A 231 -12.33 18.23 -1.01
N THR A 232 -12.86 17.49 -1.97
CA THR A 232 -13.83 16.41 -1.72
C THR A 232 -13.25 15.12 -2.27
N LEU A 233 -13.21 14.08 -1.45
CA LEU A 233 -12.81 12.73 -1.83
C LEU A 233 -14.03 11.83 -1.69
N LYS A 234 -14.64 11.47 -2.81
CA LYS A 234 -15.77 10.56 -2.90
C LYS A 234 -15.26 9.16 -3.19
N GLY A 235 -15.78 8.15 -2.52
CA GLY A 235 -15.41 6.76 -2.74
C GLY A 235 -16.61 5.84 -2.89
N GLY A 236 -16.33 4.53 -3.05
CA GLY A 236 -17.38 3.50 -3.14
C GLY A 236 -18.01 3.36 -4.52
N ASN A 237 -17.30 3.77 -5.56
CA ASN A 237 -17.70 3.55 -6.95
C ASN A 237 -16.89 2.38 -7.54
N ASP A 238 -17.36 1.82 -8.67
CA ASP A 238 -16.53 0.90 -9.44
C ASP A 238 -15.45 1.65 -10.24
N ALA A 239 -14.43 0.93 -10.71
CA ALA A 239 -13.31 1.51 -11.45
C ALA A 239 -13.77 2.18 -12.77
N MET A 240 -14.78 1.59 -13.43
CA MET A 240 -15.36 2.11 -14.68
C MET A 240 -16.05 3.45 -14.46
N SER A 241 -16.93 3.54 -13.46
CA SER A 241 -17.63 4.78 -13.11
C SER A 241 -16.66 5.86 -12.65
N THR A 242 -15.63 5.48 -11.89
CA THR A 242 -14.54 6.37 -11.45
C THR A 242 -13.78 6.95 -12.65
N ALA A 243 -13.39 6.10 -13.61
CA ALA A 243 -12.70 6.54 -14.81
C ALA A 243 -13.58 7.49 -15.67
N ARG A 244 -14.87 7.14 -15.87
CA ARG A 244 -15.82 7.96 -16.62
C ARG A 244 -16.01 9.35 -16.03
N ALA A 245 -16.08 9.44 -14.70
CA ALA A 245 -16.27 10.70 -13.99
C ALA A 245 -15.15 11.72 -14.28
N VAL A 246 -13.93 11.24 -14.58
CA VAL A 246 -12.80 12.09 -14.96
C VAL A 246 -12.67 12.21 -16.47
N MET A 247 -12.68 11.07 -17.18
CA MET A 247 -12.27 10.98 -18.58
C MET A 247 -13.36 11.38 -19.58
N GLU A 248 -14.64 11.15 -19.24
CA GLU A 248 -15.79 11.42 -20.15
C GLU A 248 -16.64 12.60 -19.69
N THR A 249 -17.05 12.63 -18.40
CA THR A 249 -17.90 13.71 -17.89
C THR A 249 -17.11 14.94 -17.46
N GLY A 250 -15.88 14.75 -16.93
CA GLY A 250 -15.06 15.82 -16.37
C GLY A 250 -15.62 16.39 -15.07
N GLU A 251 -16.43 15.61 -14.35
CA GLU A 251 -17.01 16.01 -13.07
C GLU A 251 -15.98 16.02 -11.95
N TYR A 252 -14.97 15.13 -12.03
CA TYR A 252 -13.89 14.99 -11.07
C TYR A 252 -12.55 15.31 -11.72
N ASP A 253 -11.60 15.72 -10.88
CA ASP A 253 -10.24 16.11 -11.28
C ASP A 253 -9.27 14.94 -11.30
N TYR A 254 -9.43 14.03 -10.33
CA TYR A 254 -8.57 12.87 -10.15
C TYR A 254 -9.42 11.64 -9.82
N GLY A 255 -9.18 10.55 -10.53
CA GLY A 255 -9.80 9.24 -10.31
C GLY A 255 -8.77 8.21 -9.91
N TRP A 256 -8.81 7.74 -8.66
CA TRP A 256 -7.87 6.75 -8.16
C TRP A 256 -8.31 5.32 -8.47
N ASN A 257 -7.31 4.48 -8.83
CA ASN A 257 -7.43 3.03 -9.04
C ASN A 257 -8.48 2.70 -10.13
N THR A 258 -8.32 3.36 -11.28
CA THR A 258 -9.23 3.25 -12.44
C THR A 258 -8.84 2.09 -13.35
N GLN A 259 -8.67 0.89 -12.78
CA GLN A 259 -8.31 -0.30 -13.54
C GLN A 259 -9.50 -0.79 -14.35
N ILE A 260 -9.40 -0.64 -15.65
CA ILE A 260 -10.41 -1.03 -16.64
C ILE A 260 -9.70 -1.67 -17.83
N GLU A 261 -10.44 -2.46 -18.59
CA GLU A 261 -9.92 -3.17 -19.75
C GLU A 261 -9.36 -2.21 -20.80
N PRO A 262 -8.28 -2.59 -21.53
CA PRO A 262 -7.60 -1.72 -22.50
C PRO A 262 -8.48 -1.15 -23.60
N GLU A 263 -9.46 -1.89 -24.09
CA GLU A 263 -10.41 -1.42 -25.12
C GLU A 263 -11.26 -0.24 -24.63
N VAL A 264 -11.69 -0.29 -23.37
CA VAL A 264 -12.48 0.77 -22.74
C VAL A 264 -11.62 2.00 -22.48
N GLN A 265 -10.36 1.81 -22.09
CA GLN A 265 -9.40 2.92 -21.92
C GLN A 265 -9.28 3.76 -23.20
N ALA A 266 -9.14 3.10 -24.37
CA ALA A 266 -9.01 3.79 -25.67
C ALA A 266 -10.25 4.64 -25.99
N GLN A 267 -11.45 4.16 -25.68
CA GLN A 267 -12.69 4.91 -25.86
C GLN A 267 -12.75 6.15 -24.96
N MET A 268 -12.36 6.02 -23.70
CA MET A 268 -12.35 7.13 -22.74
C MET A 268 -11.32 8.20 -23.09
N ILE A 269 -10.13 7.81 -23.56
CA ILE A 269 -9.09 8.74 -24.04
C ILE A 269 -9.62 9.59 -25.20
N ALA A 270 -10.41 9.00 -26.11
CA ALA A 270 -10.99 9.70 -27.24
C ALA A 270 -11.98 10.83 -26.86
N ALA A 271 -12.54 10.80 -25.64
CA ALA A 271 -13.38 11.88 -25.12
C ALA A 271 -12.60 13.18 -24.82
N GLY A 272 -11.28 13.10 -24.66
CA GLY A 272 -10.36 14.24 -24.62
C GLY A 272 -10.40 15.11 -23.36
N LYS A 273 -11.05 14.67 -22.26
CA LYS A 273 -11.17 15.44 -21.02
C LYS A 273 -10.06 15.17 -20.00
N GLY A 274 -9.37 14.06 -20.15
CA GLY A 274 -8.33 13.63 -19.24
C GLY A 274 -7.33 12.68 -19.88
N LYS A 275 -6.46 12.14 -19.07
CA LYS A 275 -5.47 11.12 -19.41
C LYS A 275 -5.36 10.09 -18.30
N PHE A 276 -4.98 8.87 -18.65
CA PHE A 276 -4.52 7.91 -17.65
C PHE A 276 -3.04 8.13 -17.35
N MET A 277 -2.68 7.97 -16.09
CA MET A 277 -1.30 8.03 -15.61
C MET A 277 -0.95 6.71 -14.92
N THR A 278 0.31 6.28 -15.09
CA THR A 278 0.82 5.03 -14.53
C THR A 278 2.11 5.26 -13.75
N ALA A 279 2.32 4.46 -12.70
CA ALA A 279 3.60 4.37 -12.01
C ALA A 279 3.90 2.91 -11.67
N TYR A 280 5.05 2.40 -12.12
CA TYR A 280 5.51 1.04 -11.84
C TYR A 280 6.36 0.98 -10.59
N GLY A 281 6.07 0.02 -9.71
CA GLY A 281 6.79 -0.23 -8.47
C GLY A 281 6.65 -1.68 -8.02
N GLY A 282 6.50 -1.87 -6.72
CA GLY A 282 6.36 -3.19 -6.09
C GLY A 282 4.95 -3.77 -6.10
N LEU A 283 3.98 -3.14 -6.75
CA LEU A 283 2.59 -3.58 -6.71
C LEU A 283 2.38 -4.89 -7.47
N VAL A 284 2.01 -5.95 -6.74
CA VAL A 284 1.79 -7.29 -7.29
C VAL A 284 0.38 -7.76 -7.01
N GLU A 285 -0.37 -8.06 -8.08
CA GLU A 285 -1.61 -8.84 -8.02
C GLU A 285 -1.25 -10.31 -7.82
N ARG A 286 -1.81 -10.95 -6.79
CA ARG A 286 -1.43 -12.30 -6.38
C ARG A 286 -2.56 -13.06 -5.72
N LEU A 287 -2.41 -14.37 -5.66
CA LEU A 287 -3.19 -15.23 -4.78
C LEU A 287 -2.40 -15.46 -3.49
N GLU A 288 -3.08 -15.40 -2.36
CA GLU A 288 -2.60 -15.92 -1.09
C GLU A 288 -3.32 -17.25 -0.81
N LEU A 289 -2.57 -18.26 -0.47
CA LEU A 289 -3.09 -19.57 -0.08
C LEU A 289 -3.10 -19.66 1.44
N ASN A 290 -4.27 -19.92 2.03
CA ASN A 290 -4.40 -20.01 3.48
C ASN A 290 -3.75 -21.30 3.99
N MET A 291 -2.65 -21.19 4.72
CA MET A 291 -1.95 -22.36 5.27
C MET A 291 -2.65 -22.97 6.48
N THR A 292 -3.83 -22.43 6.85
CA THR A 292 -4.61 -22.86 8.02
C THR A 292 -6.06 -23.16 7.63
N ASP A 293 -6.71 -24.05 8.40
CA ASP A 293 -8.07 -24.48 8.15
C ASP A 293 -9.08 -23.36 8.44
N ALA A 294 -9.82 -22.96 7.40
CA ALA A 294 -10.86 -21.94 7.46
C ALA A 294 -12.28 -22.53 7.66
N SER A 295 -12.39 -23.85 7.89
CA SER A 295 -13.68 -24.56 8.00
C SER A 295 -14.59 -23.97 9.07
N SER A 296 -15.88 -23.80 8.73
CA SER A 296 -16.91 -23.40 9.68
C SER A 296 -17.23 -24.48 10.74
N ALA A 297 -16.68 -25.68 10.60
CA ALA A 297 -16.77 -26.73 11.60
C ALA A 297 -15.87 -26.45 12.83
N LEU A 298 -14.86 -25.58 12.69
CA LEU A 298 -14.01 -25.14 13.79
C LEU A 298 -14.68 -24.01 14.60
N PRO A 299 -14.34 -23.88 15.89
CA PRO A 299 -14.72 -22.70 16.68
C PRO A 299 -14.27 -21.41 16.00
N GLU A 300 -15.08 -20.35 16.02
CA GLU A 300 -14.77 -19.10 15.29
C GLU A 300 -13.40 -18.51 15.66
N GLY A 301 -13.01 -18.53 16.94
CA GLY A 301 -11.70 -18.06 17.40
C GLY A 301 -10.52 -18.98 17.07
N GLU A 302 -10.74 -20.10 16.39
CA GLU A 302 -9.72 -21.05 15.97
C GLU A 302 -9.61 -21.20 14.44
N ARG A 303 -10.65 -20.76 13.70
CA ARG A 303 -10.65 -20.74 12.24
C ARG A 303 -9.52 -19.85 11.73
N SER A 304 -8.88 -20.27 10.65
CA SER A 304 -7.77 -19.52 10.03
C SER A 304 -6.67 -19.12 11.02
N THR A 305 -6.38 -19.95 12.01
CA THR A 305 -5.27 -19.77 12.96
C THR A 305 -4.25 -20.90 12.83
N ALA A 306 -3.03 -20.65 13.28
CA ALA A 306 -1.93 -21.63 13.24
C ALA A 306 -2.19 -22.92 14.05
N LYS A 307 -3.28 -22.98 14.82
CA LYS A 307 -3.70 -24.20 15.56
C LYS A 307 -4.11 -25.34 14.62
N HIS A 308 -4.66 -25.02 13.46
CA HIS A 308 -5.23 -25.99 12.53
C HIS A 308 -4.60 -25.81 11.14
N PRO A 309 -3.60 -26.64 10.75
CA PRO A 309 -3.01 -26.62 9.42
C PRO A 309 -4.07 -26.94 8.34
N HIS A 310 -3.95 -26.30 7.18
CA HIS A 310 -4.89 -26.50 6.08
C HIS A 310 -4.86 -27.95 5.57
N PRO A 311 -6.01 -28.65 5.48
CA PRO A 311 -6.04 -30.06 5.15
C PRO A 311 -5.57 -30.39 3.72
N ILE A 312 -5.73 -29.46 2.78
CA ILE A 312 -5.34 -29.60 1.37
C ILE A 312 -3.97 -28.98 1.12
N PHE A 313 -3.77 -27.73 1.55
CA PHE A 313 -2.55 -26.96 1.24
C PHE A 313 -1.33 -27.34 2.09
N SER A 314 -1.44 -28.25 3.03
CA SER A 314 -0.27 -28.83 3.70
C SER A 314 0.63 -29.59 2.72
N ASP A 315 0.10 -30.09 1.57
CA ASP A 315 0.88 -30.69 0.50
C ASP A 315 1.28 -29.64 -0.54
N ILE A 316 2.58 -29.41 -0.68
CA ILE A 316 3.11 -28.44 -1.65
C ILE A 316 2.75 -28.76 -3.10
N ARG A 317 2.64 -30.04 -3.46
CA ARG A 317 2.31 -30.48 -4.83
C ARG A 317 0.97 -29.94 -5.29
N VAL A 318 0.02 -29.78 -4.36
CA VAL A 318 -1.29 -29.16 -4.67
C VAL A 318 -1.11 -27.69 -4.97
N ARG A 319 -0.34 -26.97 -4.14
CA ARG A 319 -0.09 -25.54 -4.35
C ARG A 319 0.65 -25.27 -5.67
N GLU A 320 1.65 -26.11 -6.00
CA GLU A 320 2.35 -26.05 -7.27
C GLU A 320 1.43 -26.33 -8.46
N ALA A 321 0.54 -27.33 -8.35
CA ALA A 321 -0.42 -27.66 -9.39
C ALA A 321 -1.35 -26.48 -9.69
N LEU A 322 -1.88 -25.84 -8.64
CA LEU A 322 -2.74 -24.65 -8.79
C LEU A 322 -2.01 -23.52 -9.50
N SER A 323 -0.74 -23.26 -9.16
CA SER A 323 0.07 -22.20 -9.80
C SER A 323 0.40 -22.52 -11.26
N LYS A 324 0.75 -23.79 -11.58
CA LYS A 324 1.10 -24.25 -12.94
C LYS A 324 -0.09 -24.19 -13.91
N ALA A 325 -1.31 -24.35 -13.41
CA ALA A 325 -2.52 -24.30 -14.21
C ALA A 325 -2.87 -22.88 -14.70
N ILE A 326 -2.23 -21.82 -14.20
CA ILE A 326 -2.58 -20.42 -14.49
C ILE A 326 -1.78 -19.90 -15.70
N ASP A 327 -2.48 -19.37 -16.71
CA ASP A 327 -1.89 -18.55 -17.79
C ASP A 327 -1.81 -17.08 -17.39
N ARG A 328 -0.67 -16.66 -16.85
CA ARG A 328 -0.43 -15.29 -16.39
C ARG A 328 -0.37 -14.29 -17.54
N SER A 329 0.11 -14.72 -18.70
CA SER A 329 0.21 -13.83 -19.87
C SER A 329 -1.18 -13.45 -20.36
N LEU A 330 -2.10 -14.40 -20.43
CA LEU A 330 -3.49 -14.15 -20.79
C LEU A 330 -4.23 -13.29 -19.76
N LEU A 331 -3.97 -13.51 -18.44
CA LEU A 331 -4.52 -12.62 -17.40
C LEU A 331 -4.08 -11.17 -17.59
N VAL A 332 -2.79 -10.95 -17.85
CA VAL A 332 -2.24 -9.60 -18.07
C VAL A 332 -2.83 -8.98 -19.33
N GLU A 333 -2.86 -9.71 -20.44
CA GLU A 333 -3.39 -9.22 -21.71
C GLU A 333 -4.84 -8.73 -21.58
N ILE A 334 -5.70 -9.55 -20.95
CA ILE A 334 -7.14 -9.23 -20.82
C ILE A 334 -7.39 -8.14 -19.78
N GLY A 335 -6.70 -8.21 -18.63
CA GLY A 335 -7.02 -7.33 -17.50
C GLY A 335 -6.31 -5.99 -17.49
N TYR A 336 -5.04 -5.97 -17.89
CA TYR A 336 -4.19 -4.79 -17.68
C TYR A 336 -3.52 -4.28 -18.97
N GLY A 337 -3.38 -5.11 -20.00
CA GLY A 337 -2.64 -4.76 -21.20
C GLY A 337 -1.21 -4.30 -20.87
N GLU A 338 -0.81 -3.15 -21.41
CA GLU A 338 0.54 -2.60 -21.18
C GLU A 338 0.77 -2.09 -19.74
N ALA A 339 -0.28 -1.96 -18.93
CA ALA A 339 -0.17 -1.50 -17.54
C ALA A 339 0.25 -2.60 -16.56
N ALA A 340 0.59 -3.80 -17.03
CA ALA A 340 1.15 -4.86 -16.18
C ALA A 340 2.10 -5.78 -16.95
N ARG A 341 2.80 -6.62 -16.18
CA ARG A 341 3.67 -7.68 -16.69
C ARG A 341 3.43 -8.94 -15.87
N PRO A 342 3.39 -10.13 -16.49
CA PRO A 342 3.31 -11.37 -15.73
C PRO A 342 4.54 -11.52 -14.84
N THR A 343 4.35 -12.04 -13.62
CA THR A 343 5.47 -12.21 -12.67
C THR A 343 5.30 -13.46 -11.81
N CYS A 344 6.43 -14.07 -11.44
CA CYS A 344 6.51 -15.10 -10.41
C CYS A 344 7.06 -14.54 -9.08
N ASN A 345 7.32 -13.24 -9.01
CA ASN A 345 7.98 -12.60 -7.88
C ASN A 345 7.02 -11.73 -7.06
N LEU A 346 7.10 -11.85 -5.74
CA LEU A 346 6.45 -10.94 -4.81
C LEU A 346 7.19 -9.60 -4.74
N VAL A 347 8.51 -9.61 -5.00
CA VAL A 347 9.37 -8.44 -5.10
C VAL A 347 9.89 -8.33 -6.54
N PRO A 348 9.11 -7.76 -7.48
CA PRO A 348 9.49 -7.63 -8.89
C PRO A 348 10.35 -6.38 -9.19
N ALA A 349 10.43 -5.44 -8.27
CA ALA A 349 11.14 -4.18 -8.38
C ALA A 349 11.65 -3.70 -7.01
N PRO A 350 12.72 -2.88 -6.96
CA PRO A 350 13.66 -2.58 -8.04
C PRO A 350 14.35 -3.83 -8.59
N GLU A 351 14.83 -3.80 -9.83
CA GLU A 351 15.41 -4.95 -10.53
C GLU A 351 16.52 -5.66 -9.74
N MET A 352 17.30 -4.91 -8.97
CA MET A 352 18.38 -5.48 -8.14
C MET A 352 17.88 -6.47 -7.08
N PHE A 353 16.61 -6.36 -6.67
CA PHE A 353 15.95 -7.24 -5.69
C PHE A 353 15.03 -8.29 -6.32
N ALA A 354 14.76 -8.18 -7.63
CA ALA A 354 13.96 -9.15 -8.35
C ALA A 354 14.71 -10.49 -8.47
N SER A 355 14.05 -11.59 -8.13
CA SER A 355 14.60 -12.93 -8.31
C SER A 355 14.48 -13.37 -9.77
N ASP A 356 15.36 -14.29 -10.19
CA ASP A 356 15.31 -14.97 -11.48
C ASP A 356 14.20 -16.04 -11.56
N ASN A 357 13.26 -16.04 -10.60
CA ASN A 357 12.12 -16.95 -10.61
C ASN A 357 11.18 -16.62 -11.77
N THR A 358 11.21 -17.48 -12.82
CA THR A 358 10.42 -17.34 -14.04
C THR A 358 9.62 -18.61 -14.37
N GLY A 359 9.74 -19.66 -13.53
CA GLY A 359 9.16 -20.98 -13.79
C GLY A 359 7.64 -21.02 -13.88
N CYS A 360 6.95 -20.01 -13.33
CA CYS A 360 5.51 -19.89 -13.37
C CYS A 360 4.97 -19.12 -14.59
N LEU A 361 5.84 -18.55 -15.43
CA LEU A 361 5.41 -17.71 -16.57
C LEU A 361 4.80 -18.53 -17.71
N THR A 362 5.08 -19.84 -17.76
CA THR A 362 4.49 -20.74 -18.75
C THR A 362 3.45 -21.63 -18.07
N GLN A 363 2.23 -21.62 -18.59
CA GLN A 363 1.18 -22.54 -18.16
C GLN A 363 1.57 -24.00 -18.44
N ASP A 364 1.35 -24.89 -17.46
CA ASP A 364 1.67 -26.32 -17.57
C ASP A 364 0.54 -27.16 -16.96
N VAL A 365 -0.55 -27.31 -17.72
CA VAL A 365 -1.76 -28.03 -17.29
C VAL A 365 -1.48 -29.51 -17.05
N GLU A 366 -0.68 -30.15 -17.89
CA GLU A 366 -0.37 -31.58 -17.74
C GLU A 366 0.57 -31.82 -16.55
N GLY A 367 1.54 -30.92 -16.31
CA GLY A 367 2.34 -30.95 -15.11
C GLY A 367 1.52 -30.73 -13.83
N ALA A 368 0.49 -29.88 -13.89
CA ALA A 368 -0.43 -29.67 -12.77
C ALA A 368 -1.24 -30.93 -12.45
N LYS A 369 -1.82 -31.59 -13.46
CA LYS A 369 -2.55 -32.85 -13.28
C LYS A 369 -1.67 -33.94 -12.67
N LYS A 370 -0.44 -34.06 -13.18
CA LYS A 370 0.53 -35.06 -12.68
C LYS A 370 0.86 -34.82 -11.20
N LEU A 371 1.06 -33.57 -10.77
CA LEU A 371 1.32 -33.25 -9.37
C LEU A 371 0.15 -33.60 -8.46
N LEU A 372 -1.10 -33.42 -8.92
CA LEU A 372 -2.30 -33.84 -8.18
C LEU A 372 -2.39 -35.35 -8.07
N ASP A 373 -2.07 -36.09 -9.17
CA ASP A 373 -2.01 -37.56 -9.13
C ASP A 373 -0.95 -38.06 -8.13
N GLU A 374 0.25 -37.48 -8.16
CA GLU A 374 1.34 -37.79 -7.21
C GLU A 374 0.98 -37.42 -5.75
N ALA A 375 0.14 -36.41 -5.55
CA ALA A 375 -0.39 -36.02 -4.24
C ALA A 375 -1.53 -36.94 -3.76
N GLY A 376 -1.97 -37.88 -4.61
CA GLY A 376 -3.03 -38.86 -4.34
C GLY A 376 -4.44 -38.30 -4.53
N TRP A 377 -4.60 -37.18 -5.21
CA TRP A 377 -5.90 -36.67 -5.64
C TRP A 377 -6.25 -37.21 -7.00
N THR A 378 -7.30 -38.04 -7.08
CA THR A 378 -7.77 -38.71 -8.32
C THR A 378 -9.27 -38.55 -8.43
N ASP A 379 -9.80 -38.54 -9.64
CA ASP A 379 -11.25 -38.58 -9.88
C ASP A 379 -11.69 -40.04 -9.77
N SER A 380 -12.10 -40.46 -8.56
CA SER A 380 -12.39 -41.87 -8.29
C SER A 380 -13.83 -42.28 -8.63
N ASP A 381 -14.77 -41.32 -8.69
CA ASP A 381 -16.18 -41.55 -9.01
C ASP A 381 -16.58 -41.10 -10.42
N GLY A 382 -15.68 -40.45 -11.17
CA GLY A 382 -15.87 -40.06 -12.56
C GLY A 382 -16.73 -38.82 -12.76
N ASP A 383 -16.87 -37.98 -11.74
CA ASP A 383 -17.69 -36.76 -11.82
C ASP A 383 -16.88 -35.53 -12.33
N GLY A 384 -15.59 -35.72 -12.60
CA GLY A 384 -14.69 -34.68 -13.10
C GLY A 384 -13.98 -33.91 -12.00
N ILE A 385 -14.30 -34.13 -10.73
CA ILE A 385 -13.65 -33.50 -9.57
C ILE A 385 -12.78 -34.52 -8.86
N ARG A 386 -11.55 -34.18 -8.56
CA ARG A 386 -10.63 -35.05 -7.84
C ARG A 386 -11.04 -35.23 -6.39
N ASP A 387 -10.85 -36.41 -5.87
CA ASP A 387 -11.11 -36.76 -4.48
C ASP A 387 -9.93 -37.51 -3.85
N LYS A 388 -9.86 -37.45 -2.52
CA LYS A 388 -8.89 -38.19 -1.71
C LYS A 388 -9.50 -38.49 -0.35
N ASP A 389 -9.44 -39.77 0.08
CA ASP A 389 -10.00 -40.23 1.36
C ASP A 389 -11.47 -39.83 1.56
N GLY A 390 -12.28 -39.87 0.47
CA GLY A 390 -13.69 -39.53 0.45
C GLY A 390 -14.00 -38.03 0.55
N LYS A 391 -12.99 -37.16 0.37
CA LYS A 391 -13.15 -35.71 0.33
C LYS A 391 -12.85 -35.17 -1.05
N LYS A 392 -13.74 -34.35 -1.61
CA LYS A 392 -13.52 -33.67 -2.88
C LYS A 392 -12.45 -32.59 -2.75
N LEU A 393 -11.69 -32.37 -3.81
CA LEU A 393 -10.76 -31.25 -3.94
C LEU A 393 -11.57 -30.00 -4.30
N SER A 394 -12.13 -29.36 -3.28
CA SER A 394 -13.01 -28.19 -3.39
C SER A 394 -12.44 -27.04 -2.58
N LEU A 395 -12.42 -25.85 -3.17
CA LEU A 395 -11.79 -24.64 -2.62
C LEU A 395 -12.75 -23.44 -2.68
N VAL A 396 -12.77 -22.63 -1.64
CA VAL A 396 -13.40 -21.30 -1.63
C VAL A 396 -12.36 -20.26 -2.02
N TYR A 397 -12.63 -19.54 -3.11
CA TYR A 397 -11.74 -18.49 -3.64
C TYR A 397 -12.43 -17.13 -3.56
N GLN A 398 -11.93 -16.26 -2.67
CA GLN A 398 -12.49 -14.93 -2.44
C GLN A 398 -11.62 -13.80 -3.01
N THR A 399 -12.25 -12.67 -3.31
CA THR A 399 -11.61 -11.39 -3.64
C THR A 399 -12.55 -10.23 -3.38
N SER A 400 -12.04 -8.99 -3.46
CA SER A 400 -12.88 -7.79 -3.47
C SER A 400 -13.56 -7.60 -4.81
N VAL A 401 -14.77 -7.03 -4.82
CA VAL A 401 -15.50 -6.67 -6.06
C VAL A 401 -14.65 -5.69 -6.87
N ASN A 402 -14.22 -6.15 -8.04
CA ASN A 402 -13.46 -5.39 -9.03
C ASN A 402 -13.60 -6.13 -10.38
N PRO A 403 -13.96 -5.48 -11.49
CA PRO A 403 -14.20 -6.16 -12.78
C PRO A 403 -13.04 -7.05 -13.24
N ILE A 404 -11.81 -6.54 -13.18
CA ILE A 404 -10.61 -7.31 -13.58
C ILE A 404 -10.46 -8.55 -12.70
N ARG A 405 -10.61 -8.42 -11.38
CA ARG A 405 -10.50 -9.54 -10.43
C ARG A 405 -11.63 -10.56 -10.63
N GLN A 406 -12.85 -10.12 -10.96
CA GLN A 406 -13.95 -11.01 -11.27
C GLN A 406 -13.66 -11.83 -12.53
N ASN A 407 -13.11 -11.19 -13.57
CA ASN A 407 -12.65 -11.89 -14.77
C ASN A 407 -11.52 -12.88 -14.44
N PHE A 408 -10.54 -12.47 -13.65
CA PHE A 408 -9.44 -13.35 -13.22
C PHE A 408 -9.94 -14.54 -12.41
N GLN A 409 -10.89 -14.34 -11.48
CA GLN A 409 -11.51 -15.43 -10.73
C GLN A 409 -12.19 -16.44 -11.68
N ALA A 410 -12.94 -15.96 -12.66
CA ALA A 410 -13.65 -16.81 -13.61
C ALA A 410 -12.66 -17.63 -14.45
N MET A 411 -11.58 -17.02 -14.97
CA MET A 411 -10.55 -17.69 -15.76
C MET A 411 -9.78 -18.71 -14.93
N ILE A 412 -9.32 -18.32 -13.74
CA ILE A 412 -8.58 -19.22 -12.84
C ILE A 412 -9.45 -20.39 -12.39
N LYS A 413 -10.73 -20.13 -12.06
CA LYS A 413 -11.70 -21.20 -11.77
C LYS A 413 -11.79 -22.19 -12.92
N GLN A 414 -11.89 -21.72 -14.17
CA GLN A 414 -11.95 -22.61 -15.33
C GLN A 414 -10.68 -23.47 -15.44
N TRP A 415 -9.50 -22.88 -15.35
CA TRP A 415 -8.24 -23.64 -15.41
C TRP A 415 -8.09 -24.65 -14.27
N TRP A 416 -8.58 -24.32 -13.07
CA TRP A 416 -8.56 -25.24 -11.94
C TRP A 416 -9.59 -26.35 -12.09
N ASN A 417 -10.77 -26.06 -12.66
CA ASN A 417 -11.74 -27.10 -13.03
C ASN A 417 -11.14 -28.06 -14.07
N ASP A 418 -10.37 -27.59 -15.06
CA ASP A 418 -9.73 -28.40 -16.10
C ASP A 418 -8.69 -29.38 -15.53
N ILE A 419 -8.21 -29.15 -14.32
CA ILE A 419 -7.33 -30.09 -13.60
C ILE A 419 -8.05 -30.85 -12.47
N GLY A 420 -9.39 -30.74 -12.39
CA GLY A 420 -10.22 -31.50 -11.46
C GLY A 420 -10.38 -30.86 -10.07
N VAL A 421 -10.24 -29.53 -9.95
CA VAL A 421 -10.45 -28.80 -8.70
C VAL A 421 -11.78 -28.05 -8.77
N GLU A 422 -12.69 -28.33 -7.84
CA GLU A 422 -13.93 -27.57 -7.70
C GLU A 422 -13.66 -26.22 -7.03
N VAL A 423 -14.26 -25.13 -7.52
CA VAL A 423 -14.03 -23.78 -6.97
C VAL A 423 -15.34 -23.04 -6.74
N GLU A 424 -15.57 -22.65 -5.50
CA GLU A 424 -16.59 -21.68 -5.12
C GLU A 424 -16.01 -20.27 -5.13
N LEU A 425 -16.66 -19.34 -5.87
CA LEU A 425 -16.23 -17.95 -5.93
C LEU A 425 -16.99 -17.10 -4.93
N LYS A 426 -16.25 -16.32 -4.14
CA LYS A 426 -16.81 -15.33 -3.19
C LYS A 426 -16.28 -13.95 -3.52
N GLN A 427 -17.18 -12.97 -3.62
CA GLN A 427 -16.87 -11.57 -3.92
C GLN A 427 -17.38 -10.71 -2.77
N ILE A 428 -16.51 -9.84 -2.25
CA ILE A 428 -16.75 -9.06 -1.04
C ILE A 428 -16.61 -7.58 -1.40
N ASP A 429 -17.47 -6.74 -0.82
CA ASP A 429 -17.32 -5.29 -0.96
C ASP A 429 -15.92 -4.84 -0.53
N PRO A 430 -15.22 -4.01 -1.33
CA PRO A 430 -13.85 -3.60 -1.02
C PRO A 430 -13.68 -2.90 0.32
N SER A 431 -14.71 -2.17 0.80
CA SER A 431 -14.67 -1.50 2.09
C SER A 431 -14.73 -2.48 3.27
N VAL A 432 -15.35 -3.64 3.06
CA VAL A 432 -15.39 -4.74 4.03
C VAL A 432 -14.13 -5.58 3.91
N PHE A 433 -13.78 -6.00 2.70
CA PHE A 433 -12.61 -6.86 2.44
C PHE A 433 -11.32 -6.26 2.97
N PHE A 434 -11.05 -4.98 2.66
CA PHE A 434 -9.89 -4.23 3.15
C PHE A 434 -10.16 -3.40 4.42
N GLY A 435 -11.25 -3.69 5.11
CA GLY A 435 -11.60 -3.04 6.38
C GLY A 435 -10.87 -3.66 7.57
N GLY A 436 -10.67 -2.88 8.64
CA GLY A 436 -10.05 -3.33 9.89
C GLY A 436 -11.04 -3.81 10.95
N ASP A 437 -12.32 -4.07 10.60
CA ASP A 437 -13.34 -4.49 11.55
C ASP A 437 -13.13 -5.95 12.00
N ALA A 438 -12.63 -6.13 13.22
CA ALA A 438 -12.45 -7.44 13.82
C ALA A 438 -13.77 -8.21 14.02
N GLY A 439 -14.93 -7.54 14.00
CA GLY A 439 -16.26 -8.18 14.06
C GLY A 439 -16.67 -8.80 12.73
N SER A 440 -16.21 -8.27 11.59
CA SER A 440 -16.55 -8.79 10.26
C SER A 440 -15.88 -10.13 9.98
N PRO A 441 -16.61 -11.16 9.47
CA PRO A 441 -16.01 -12.41 9.02
C PRO A 441 -15.33 -12.31 7.65
N ASP A 442 -15.53 -11.21 6.92
CA ASP A 442 -15.22 -11.06 5.51
C ASP A 442 -13.99 -10.17 5.23
N THR A 443 -13.24 -9.78 6.28
CA THR A 443 -11.97 -9.07 6.10
C THR A 443 -10.91 -10.02 5.53
N PHE A 444 -10.02 -9.50 4.67
CA PHE A 444 -8.94 -10.30 4.10
C PHE A 444 -7.97 -10.83 5.16
N GLN A 445 -7.88 -10.15 6.31
CA GLN A 445 -7.04 -10.56 7.43
C GLN A 445 -7.60 -11.77 8.18
N LYS A 446 -8.93 -11.90 8.33
CA LYS A 446 -9.54 -13.13 8.88
C LYS A 446 -9.41 -14.31 7.95
N PHE A 447 -9.49 -14.07 6.65
CA PHE A 447 -9.28 -15.06 5.60
C PHE A 447 -10.08 -16.35 5.79
N TYR A 448 -11.40 -16.23 5.97
CA TYR A 448 -12.29 -17.38 6.11
C TYR A 448 -12.63 -18.00 4.73
N ALA A 449 -11.57 -18.29 3.96
CA ALA A 449 -11.57 -18.97 2.67
C ALA A 449 -10.23 -19.69 2.49
N ASP A 450 -10.11 -20.51 1.43
CA ASP A 450 -8.89 -21.26 1.12
C ASP A 450 -7.92 -20.41 0.31
N VAL A 451 -8.44 -19.62 -0.64
CA VAL A 451 -7.66 -18.76 -1.52
C VAL A 451 -8.24 -17.35 -1.53
N GLN A 452 -7.38 -16.34 -1.55
CA GLN A 452 -7.84 -14.98 -1.83
C GLN A 452 -6.90 -14.24 -2.78
N MET A 453 -7.47 -13.30 -3.54
CA MET A 453 -6.73 -12.47 -4.49
C MET A 453 -6.81 -11.00 -4.13
N PHE A 454 -5.67 -10.35 -4.10
CA PHE A 454 -5.54 -8.90 -3.97
C PHE A 454 -4.15 -8.45 -4.43
N ALA A 455 -3.96 -7.14 -4.55
CA ALA A 455 -2.64 -6.56 -4.75
C ALA A 455 -2.19 -5.82 -3.51
N ASN A 456 -0.89 -5.85 -3.24
CA ASN A 456 -0.25 -5.06 -2.20
C ASN A 456 1.15 -4.66 -2.62
N GLU A 457 1.70 -3.68 -1.92
CA GLU A 457 3.01 -3.07 -2.17
C GLU A 457 3.61 -2.57 -0.84
N TRP A 458 4.79 -1.98 -0.91
CA TRP A 458 5.45 -1.30 0.22
C TRP A 458 5.85 0.13 -0.16
N ASP A 459 6.11 0.97 0.84
CA ASP A 459 6.67 2.30 0.62
C ASP A 459 8.19 2.20 0.43
N GLY A 460 8.71 3.04 -0.45
CA GLY A 460 10.13 3.11 -0.76
C GLY A 460 10.64 1.94 -1.59
N THR A 461 11.93 1.86 -1.74
CA THR A 461 12.60 0.90 -2.63
C THR A 461 13.12 -0.34 -1.92
N ASP A 462 13.21 -0.32 -0.58
CA ASP A 462 13.68 -1.48 0.21
C ASP A 462 12.49 -2.30 0.73
N PRO A 463 12.32 -3.56 0.30
CA PRO A 463 11.18 -4.40 0.67
C PRO A 463 11.32 -5.07 2.05
N GLN A 464 12.31 -4.72 2.88
CA GLN A 464 12.59 -5.41 4.13
C GLN A 464 11.38 -5.51 5.05
N ALA A 465 10.70 -4.38 5.32
CA ALA A 465 9.54 -4.38 6.19
C ALA A 465 8.37 -5.19 5.59
N TYR A 466 8.23 -5.17 4.27
CA TYR A 466 7.23 -5.94 3.55
C TYR A 466 7.47 -7.46 3.65
N LEU A 467 8.71 -7.90 3.45
CA LEU A 467 9.07 -9.31 3.62
C LEU A 467 8.96 -9.74 5.08
N ALA A 468 9.28 -8.86 6.04
CA ALA A 468 9.13 -9.15 7.46
C ALA A 468 7.68 -9.40 7.90
N GLN A 469 6.69 -8.96 7.11
CA GLN A 469 5.27 -9.27 7.34
C GLN A 469 4.98 -10.78 7.32
N LEU A 470 5.77 -11.57 6.61
CA LEU A 470 5.55 -13.01 6.45
C LEU A 470 6.23 -13.88 7.52
N THR A 471 6.77 -13.29 8.60
CA THR A 471 7.31 -14.06 9.74
C THR A 471 6.21 -14.74 10.54
N CYS A 472 6.55 -15.85 11.21
CA CYS A 472 5.59 -16.69 11.94
C CYS A 472 4.75 -15.89 12.96
N GLU A 473 5.37 -14.97 13.69
CA GLU A 473 4.70 -14.20 14.74
C GLU A 473 3.68 -13.20 14.24
N LYS A 474 3.75 -12.83 12.96
CA LYS A 474 2.85 -11.86 12.31
C LYS A 474 1.55 -12.47 11.81
N ALA A 475 1.32 -13.77 11.99
CA ALA A 475 0.07 -14.42 11.58
C ALA A 475 -1.13 -13.81 12.35
N PRO A 476 -2.19 -13.37 11.64
CA PRO A 476 -3.38 -12.81 12.26
C PRO A 476 -4.05 -13.78 13.23
N LYS A 477 -4.48 -13.29 14.38
CA LYS A 477 -5.14 -14.06 15.43
C LYS A 477 -6.10 -13.17 16.23
N PRO A 478 -7.03 -13.75 17.01
CA PRO A 478 -8.00 -12.97 17.79
C PRO A 478 -7.35 -12.00 18.80
N GLU A 479 -6.21 -12.38 19.39
CA GLU A 479 -5.53 -11.60 20.43
C GLU A 479 -4.98 -10.26 19.91
N ASP A 480 -4.67 -10.16 18.61
CA ASP A 480 -4.24 -8.93 17.94
C ASP A 480 -5.37 -8.27 17.12
N GLN A 481 -6.62 -8.60 17.43
CA GLN A 481 -7.81 -8.11 16.70
C GLN A 481 -7.76 -8.45 15.21
N TRP A 482 -7.11 -9.54 14.83
CA TRP A 482 -6.86 -9.98 13.46
C TRP A 482 -6.00 -9.03 12.62
N GLN A 483 -5.27 -8.09 13.25
CA GLN A 483 -4.43 -7.11 12.55
C GLN A 483 -3.02 -7.64 12.22
N GLY A 484 -2.80 -8.94 12.32
CA GLY A 484 -1.56 -9.57 11.86
C GLY A 484 -1.34 -9.35 10.35
N GLU A 485 -0.06 -9.29 9.95
CA GLU A 485 0.36 -8.92 8.58
C GLU A 485 0.64 -10.15 7.70
N ASN A 486 0.89 -11.32 8.31
CA ASN A 486 1.17 -12.59 7.61
C ASN A 486 -0.14 -13.26 7.17
N ILE A 487 -0.71 -12.71 6.11
CA ILE A 487 -2.03 -13.12 5.60
C ILE A 487 -2.11 -14.63 5.28
N PRO A 488 -1.16 -15.28 4.61
CA PRO A 488 -1.21 -16.71 4.33
C PRO A 488 -0.97 -17.59 5.57
N ARG A 489 -0.63 -17.04 6.73
CA ARG A 489 -0.19 -17.79 7.94
C ARG A 489 1.00 -18.70 7.67
N PHE A 490 1.87 -18.27 6.78
CA PHE A 490 3.14 -18.93 6.53
C PHE A 490 4.00 -18.94 7.78
N CYS A 491 4.64 -20.07 8.10
CA CYS A 491 5.58 -20.13 9.20
C CYS A 491 6.75 -21.05 8.84
N ASN A 492 7.93 -20.44 8.74
CA ASN A 492 9.18 -21.14 8.47
C ASN A 492 10.31 -20.52 9.31
N PRO A 493 10.90 -21.25 10.27
CA PRO A 493 11.99 -20.74 11.11
C PRO A 493 13.22 -20.26 10.33
N ASP A 494 13.53 -20.86 9.17
CA ASP A 494 14.65 -20.43 8.32
C ASP A 494 14.35 -19.08 7.64
N TYR A 495 13.08 -18.83 7.29
CA TYR A 495 12.62 -17.52 6.80
C TYR A 495 12.81 -16.46 7.89
N ASP A 496 12.32 -16.73 9.09
CA ASP A 496 12.43 -15.81 10.22
C ASP A 496 13.89 -15.51 10.58
N ALA A 497 14.76 -16.54 10.52
CA ALA A 497 16.19 -16.37 10.74
C ALA A 497 16.85 -15.51 9.67
N LEU A 498 16.48 -15.71 8.40
CA LEU A 498 17.00 -14.91 7.28
C LEU A 498 16.53 -13.45 7.32
N ILE A 499 15.28 -13.18 7.72
CA ILE A 499 14.79 -11.82 8.00
C ILE A 499 15.67 -11.15 9.07
N LYS A 500 15.96 -11.84 10.19
CA LYS A 500 16.82 -11.30 11.26
C LYS A 500 18.24 -11.03 10.76
N GLU A 501 18.83 -11.93 9.97
CA GLU A 501 20.16 -11.72 9.40
C GLU A 501 20.17 -10.50 8.46
N MET A 502 19.16 -10.35 7.61
CA MET A 502 19.03 -9.26 6.66
C MET A 502 18.99 -7.88 7.35
N LEU A 503 18.42 -7.78 8.55
CA LEU A 503 18.37 -6.53 9.33
C LEU A 503 19.75 -5.93 9.59
N THR A 504 20.79 -6.77 9.68
CA THR A 504 22.16 -6.39 10.02
C THR A 504 23.15 -6.53 8.84
N THR A 505 22.67 -6.93 7.66
CA THR A 505 23.51 -7.13 6.47
C THR A 505 23.78 -5.79 5.79
N ALA A 506 25.00 -5.25 5.95
CA ALA A 506 25.42 -3.98 5.37
C ALA A 506 25.85 -4.07 3.90
N ASP A 507 26.30 -5.24 3.45
CA ASP A 507 26.73 -5.46 2.06
C ASP A 507 25.51 -5.46 1.12
N PRO A 508 25.42 -4.51 0.15
CA PRO A 508 24.25 -4.38 -0.71
C PRO A 508 24.01 -5.60 -1.61
N ALA A 509 25.06 -6.27 -2.07
CA ALA A 509 24.93 -7.44 -2.92
C ALA A 509 24.41 -8.64 -2.12
N LYS A 510 25.01 -8.90 -0.94
CA LYS A 510 24.54 -9.93 -0.03
C LYS A 510 23.09 -9.67 0.40
N ARG A 511 22.73 -8.41 0.65
CA ARG A 511 21.37 -8.01 0.99
C ARG A 511 20.39 -8.29 -0.16
N ALA A 512 20.77 -7.97 -1.38
CA ALA A 512 19.96 -8.29 -2.57
C ALA A 512 19.73 -9.80 -2.71
N ASP A 513 20.76 -10.62 -2.50
CA ASP A 513 20.66 -12.08 -2.53
C ASP A 513 19.73 -12.61 -1.42
N GLN A 514 19.78 -12.04 -0.23
CA GLN A 514 18.85 -12.39 0.86
C GLN A 514 17.40 -12.05 0.51
N ILE A 515 17.13 -10.89 -0.09
CA ILE A 515 15.80 -10.48 -0.56
C ILE A 515 15.29 -11.45 -1.62
N LYS A 516 16.11 -11.78 -2.62
CA LYS A 516 15.76 -12.76 -3.67
C LYS A 516 15.44 -14.13 -3.07
N LYS A 517 16.24 -14.58 -2.11
CA LYS A 517 16.00 -15.85 -1.42
C LYS A 517 14.69 -15.83 -0.61
N LEU A 518 14.42 -14.77 0.13
CA LEU A 518 13.15 -14.61 0.87
C LEU A 518 11.94 -14.62 -0.09
N ASN A 519 12.05 -13.91 -1.23
CA ASN A 519 11.05 -13.97 -2.28
C ASN A 519 10.81 -15.43 -2.74
N ASP A 520 11.87 -16.17 -3.05
CA ASP A 520 11.76 -17.53 -3.57
C ASP A 520 11.20 -18.51 -2.52
N MET A 521 11.54 -18.33 -1.24
CA MET A 521 11.00 -19.17 -0.17
C MET A 521 9.46 -19.11 -0.09
N VAL A 522 8.83 -18.00 -0.41
CA VAL A 522 7.36 -17.85 -0.32
C VAL A 522 6.64 -18.04 -1.65
N THR A 523 7.31 -17.73 -2.78
CA THR A 523 6.69 -17.78 -4.12
C THR A 523 7.03 -19.04 -4.91
N LYS A 524 8.07 -19.77 -4.52
CA LYS A 524 8.59 -20.95 -5.21
C LYS A 524 8.71 -22.14 -4.27
N ASP A 525 9.50 -22.05 -3.18
CA ASP A 525 9.82 -23.19 -2.33
C ASP A 525 8.65 -23.62 -1.45
N ALA A 526 7.89 -22.67 -0.89
CA ALA A 526 6.66 -22.95 -0.13
C ALA A 526 5.38 -22.68 -0.93
N MET A 527 5.44 -21.84 -1.94
CA MET A 527 4.32 -21.43 -2.81
C MET A 527 3.04 -21.09 -2.02
N VAL A 528 3.20 -20.26 -1.01
CA VAL A 528 2.09 -19.76 -0.18
C VAL A 528 1.50 -18.47 -0.75
N THR A 529 2.33 -17.69 -1.45
CA THR A 529 1.95 -16.54 -2.26
C THR A 529 2.20 -16.89 -3.73
N VAL A 530 1.18 -16.78 -4.57
CA VAL A 530 1.22 -17.07 -6.01
C VAL A 530 1.08 -15.76 -6.79
N PRO A 531 2.19 -15.11 -7.19
CA PRO A 531 2.15 -13.87 -7.97
C PRO A 531 1.52 -14.11 -9.35
N LEU A 532 0.75 -13.15 -9.81
CA LEU A 532 0.09 -13.17 -11.12
C LEU A 532 0.66 -12.09 -12.02
N ALA A 533 0.63 -10.83 -11.57
CA ALA A 533 1.04 -9.68 -12.36
C ALA A 533 1.69 -8.59 -11.50
N ASN A 534 2.84 -8.09 -11.93
CA ASN A 534 3.34 -6.81 -11.48
C ASN A 534 2.62 -5.72 -12.26
N ARG A 535 1.70 -5.02 -11.61
CA ARG A 535 0.87 -3.99 -12.22
C ARG A 535 1.29 -2.59 -11.79
N ALA A 536 1.14 -1.64 -12.70
CA ALA A 536 1.30 -0.23 -12.38
C ALA A 536 0.17 0.25 -11.46
N ARG A 537 0.40 1.28 -10.67
CA ARG A 537 -0.66 2.17 -10.23
C ARG A 537 -1.27 2.82 -11.46
N PHE A 538 -2.58 2.94 -11.50
CA PHE A 538 -3.30 3.37 -12.69
C PHE A 538 -4.45 4.29 -12.30
N SER A 539 -4.33 5.57 -12.63
CA SER A 539 -5.27 6.61 -12.22
C SER A 539 -5.61 7.55 -13.36
N ALA A 540 -6.84 8.07 -13.36
CA ALA A 540 -7.33 9.04 -14.33
C ALA A 540 -7.11 10.47 -13.82
N VAL A 541 -6.62 11.36 -14.67
CA VAL A 541 -6.33 12.76 -14.33
C VAL A 541 -6.95 13.68 -15.36
N SER A 542 -7.75 14.66 -14.91
CA SER A 542 -8.34 15.68 -15.77
C SER A 542 -7.26 16.55 -16.42
N ASN A 543 -7.47 16.97 -17.66
CA ASN A 543 -6.59 17.93 -18.33
C ASN A 543 -6.57 19.31 -17.67
N THR A 544 -7.55 19.60 -16.79
CA THR A 544 -7.60 20.85 -16.01
C THR A 544 -6.79 20.79 -14.72
N LEU A 545 -6.30 19.60 -14.31
CA LEU A 545 -5.48 19.40 -13.13
C LEU A 545 -4.01 19.27 -13.53
N VAL A 546 -3.14 20.11 -12.97
CA VAL A 546 -1.69 20.08 -13.19
C VAL A 546 -0.94 19.88 -11.88
N GLY A 547 0.34 19.53 -11.98
CA GLY A 547 1.20 19.28 -10.82
C GLY A 547 1.09 17.85 -10.27
N VAL A 548 0.24 17.00 -10.83
CA VAL A 548 0.17 15.58 -10.45
C VAL A 548 1.45 14.88 -10.91
N ASP A 549 2.13 14.24 -9.96
CA ASP A 549 3.32 13.43 -10.23
C ASP A 549 3.09 12.03 -9.63
N MET A 550 2.83 11.05 -10.51
CA MET A 550 2.52 9.67 -10.07
C MET A 550 3.71 9.03 -9.40
N ASN A 551 3.45 8.42 -8.24
CA ASN A 551 4.49 7.84 -7.41
C ASN A 551 4.16 6.36 -7.11
N ALA A 552 5.12 5.48 -7.36
CA ALA A 552 5.01 4.06 -7.06
C ALA A 552 5.58 3.68 -5.67
N TRP A 553 6.29 4.59 -5.01
CA TRP A 553 7.04 4.33 -3.78
C TRP A 553 6.47 5.03 -2.54
N ASP A 554 5.39 5.83 -2.72
CA ASP A 554 4.68 6.56 -1.67
C ASP A 554 3.19 6.67 -2.03
N SER A 555 2.38 7.40 -1.26
CA SER A 555 0.99 7.70 -1.64
C SER A 555 0.91 8.35 -3.02
N GLU A 556 -0.13 8.06 -3.81
CA GLU A 556 -0.39 8.79 -5.05
C GLU A 556 -0.70 10.28 -4.81
N TYR A 557 -1.10 10.64 -3.58
CA TYR A 557 -1.36 12.05 -3.17
C TYR A 557 -0.16 12.69 -2.47
N TRP A 558 1.02 12.09 -2.56
CA TRP A 558 2.26 12.52 -1.89
C TRP A 558 2.59 14.01 -2.12
N ASN A 559 2.24 14.54 -3.30
CA ASN A 559 2.49 15.93 -3.69
C ASN A 559 1.20 16.73 -3.90
N VAL A 560 0.09 16.34 -3.28
CA VAL A 560 -1.22 17.02 -3.44
C VAL A 560 -1.19 18.51 -3.10
N ALA A 561 -0.25 18.95 -2.27
CA ALA A 561 0.00 20.36 -1.99
C ALA A 561 0.44 21.17 -3.23
N ASP A 562 1.02 20.50 -4.23
CA ASP A 562 1.54 21.10 -5.47
C ASP A 562 0.52 21.08 -6.63
N TRP A 563 -0.62 20.42 -6.43
CA TRP A 563 -1.65 20.36 -7.46
C TRP A 563 -2.35 21.69 -7.61
N SER A 564 -2.67 22.06 -8.85
CA SER A 564 -3.36 23.32 -9.19
C SER A 564 -4.17 23.22 -10.47
N ARG A 565 -4.96 24.24 -10.76
CA ARG A 565 -5.69 24.34 -12.04
C ARG A 565 -4.75 24.74 -13.18
N ALA A 566 -4.93 24.11 -14.33
CA ALA A 566 -4.33 24.59 -15.57
C ALA A 566 -4.83 26.01 -15.85
N LYS A 567 -3.91 26.91 -16.16
CA LYS A 567 -4.21 28.33 -16.47
C LYS A 567 -4.60 28.52 -17.92
#